data_a81b20b9868468c925110f4dcddd958c
#
_entry.id   a81b20b9868468c925110f4dcddd958c
#
_cell.length_a   1.000
_cell.length_b   1.000
_cell.length_c   1.000
_cell.angle_alpha   90.00
_cell.angle_beta   90.00
_cell.angle_gamma   90.00
#
_symmetry.space_group_name_H-M   'P 1'
#
loop_
_entity.id
_entity.type
_entity.pdbx_description
1 polymer ?
#
loop_
_entity_poly.entity_id
_entity_poly.type
_entity_poly.pdbx_seq_one_letter_code
_entity_poly.pdbx_strand_id
1 'polypeptide(L)'
;REIRLIVVSKTQNPEKIITLNNLGQTDFGENYVDEAHEKINFMKNSNITWHFIGNIQSNKIKKICTLFDWVHTISSEKHIKKISEMSKSINKVMNVCIQINIDNEQTKGGITLEEYEKFSSSLHGLQNINLRGLMTIPRSDIPSEESFARMYDLYKKNDYLDTLSMGMS
;
A
#
# COMPACT_ATOMS: atom_id res chain seq x y z
N ARG A 1 -14.61 -4.10 -14.18
CA ARG A 1 -13.50 -3.86 -13.21
C ARG A 1 -12.67 -2.72 -13.74
N GLU A 2 -12.37 -1.75 -12.91
CA GLU A 2 -11.49 -0.64 -13.25
C GLU A 2 -10.04 -1.04 -12.96
N ILE A 3 -9.14 -0.76 -13.91
CA ILE A 3 -7.70 -0.89 -13.70
C ILE A 3 -7.16 0.51 -13.42
N ARG A 4 -6.51 0.69 -12.27
CA ARG A 4 -5.91 1.94 -11.86
C ARG A 4 -4.38 1.82 -11.89
N LEU A 5 -3.74 2.73 -12.62
CA LEU A 5 -2.29 2.80 -12.66
C LEU A 5 -1.79 3.65 -11.49
N ILE A 6 -0.94 3.07 -10.64
CA ILE A 6 -0.18 3.80 -9.64
C ILE A 6 1.23 4.01 -10.18
N VAL A 7 1.59 5.25 -10.46
CA VAL A 7 2.93 5.60 -10.95
C VAL A 7 3.91 5.65 -9.78
N VAL A 8 4.91 4.78 -9.80
CA VAL A 8 5.96 4.77 -8.77
C VAL A 8 6.94 5.91 -9.02
N SER A 9 6.96 6.89 -8.13
CA SER A 9 7.74 8.12 -8.27
C SER A 9 8.96 8.22 -7.35
N LYS A 10 9.29 7.13 -6.64
CA LYS A 10 10.53 7.08 -5.83
C LYS A 10 11.75 7.45 -6.69
N THR A 11 12.67 8.22 -6.12
CA THR A 11 13.88 8.73 -6.77
C THR A 11 13.67 9.63 -8.01
N GLN A 12 12.43 9.99 -8.30
CA GLN A 12 12.12 10.89 -9.40
C GLN A 12 11.97 12.33 -8.93
N ASN A 13 12.33 13.26 -9.83
CA ASN A 13 12.18 14.70 -9.60
C ASN A 13 10.68 15.07 -9.54
N PRO A 14 10.25 15.97 -8.63
CA PRO A 14 8.89 16.48 -8.54
C PRO A 14 8.32 17.02 -9.86
N GLU A 15 9.13 17.61 -10.73
CA GLU A 15 8.71 18.12 -12.04
C GLU A 15 8.11 17.03 -12.94
N LYS A 16 8.62 15.79 -12.87
CA LYS A 16 8.04 14.65 -13.61
C LYS A 16 6.64 14.30 -13.09
N ILE A 17 6.44 14.40 -11.78
CA ILE A 17 5.14 14.15 -11.14
C ILE A 17 4.15 15.22 -11.59
N ILE A 18 4.56 16.50 -11.58
CA ILE A 18 3.75 17.61 -12.09
C ILE A 18 3.35 17.37 -13.54
N THR A 19 4.31 17.00 -14.38
CA THR A 19 4.05 16.74 -15.80
C THR A 19 2.99 15.66 -15.99
N LEU A 20 3.12 14.54 -15.26
CA LEU A 20 2.15 13.45 -15.33
C LEU A 20 0.79 13.84 -14.72
N ASN A 21 0.79 14.61 -13.63
CA ASN A 21 -0.45 15.08 -13.02
C ASN A 21 -1.21 16.04 -13.94
N ASN A 22 -0.51 16.93 -14.67
CA ASN A 22 -1.11 17.79 -15.68
C ASN A 22 -1.68 17.00 -16.89
N LEU A 23 -1.18 15.79 -17.13
CA LEU A 23 -1.71 14.85 -18.14
C LEU A 23 -2.85 13.97 -17.59
N GLY A 24 -3.27 14.19 -16.35
CA GLY A 24 -4.41 13.51 -15.73
C GLY A 24 -4.06 12.32 -14.82
N GLN A 25 -2.77 12.03 -14.59
CA GLN A 25 -2.38 10.99 -13.62
C GLN A 25 -2.57 11.51 -12.20
N THR A 26 -3.32 10.77 -11.38
CA THR A 26 -3.68 11.18 -10.01
C THR A 26 -3.08 10.29 -8.93
N ASP A 27 -2.69 9.07 -9.23
CA ASP A 27 -2.26 8.09 -8.24
C ASP A 27 -0.74 7.87 -8.34
N PHE A 28 -0.01 8.21 -7.25
CA PHE A 28 1.45 8.09 -7.18
C PHE A 28 1.89 7.28 -5.97
N GLY A 29 2.90 6.42 -6.18
CA GLY A 29 3.44 5.53 -5.17
C GLY A 29 4.86 5.91 -4.74
N GLU A 30 5.09 5.93 -3.42
CA GLU A 30 6.38 6.25 -2.82
C GLU A 30 6.82 5.16 -1.83
N ASN A 31 8.13 4.93 -1.80
CA ASN A 31 8.74 3.95 -0.89
C ASN A 31 9.38 4.61 0.34
N TYR A 32 9.79 5.87 0.23
CA TYR A 32 10.59 6.57 1.23
C TYR A 32 9.84 7.76 1.80
N VAL A 33 9.52 7.71 3.09
CA VAL A 33 8.66 8.70 3.77
C VAL A 33 9.24 10.12 3.73
N ASP A 34 10.55 10.25 3.89
CA ASP A 34 11.17 11.58 3.94
C ASP A 34 11.25 12.21 2.54
N GLU A 35 11.55 11.43 1.52
CA GLU A 35 11.48 11.87 0.12
C GLU A 35 10.04 12.26 -0.27
N ALA A 36 9.06 11.42 0.09
CA ALA A 36 7.66 11.71 -0.16
C ALA A 36 7.20 13.00 0.53
N HIS A 37 7.67 13.26 1.75
CA HIS A 37 7.33 14.48 2.49
C HIS A 37 7.70 15.76 1.73
N GLU A 38 8.88 15.79 1.13
CA GLU A 38 9.33 16.93 0.33
C GLU A 38 8.46 17.11 -0.91
N LYS A 39 8.19 16.04 -1.65
CA LYS A 39 7.35 16.04 -2.86
C LYS A 39 5.91 16.47 -2.56
N ILE A 40 5.29 15.87 -1.54
CA ILE A 40 3.91 16.15 -1.14
C ILE A 40 3.76 17.61 -0.70
N ASN A 41 4.74 18.14 0.06
CA ASN A 41 4.74 19.54 0.47
C ASN A 41 4.87 20.49 -0.72
N PHE A 42 5.66 20.13 -1.71
CA PHE A 42 5.80 20.89 -2.94
C PHE A 42 4.50 20.93 -3.76
N MET A 43 3.69 19.86 -3.67
CA MET A 43 2.49 19.65 -4.47
C MET A 43 1.18 19.78 -3.69
N LYS A 44 1.16 20.57 -2.60
CA LYS A 44 0.01 20.70 -1.67
C LYS A 44 -1.36 20.96 -2.29
N ASN A 45 -1.40 21.60 -3.44
CA ASN A 45 -2.64 22.00 -4.13
C ASN A 45 -2.99 21.09 -5.33
N SER A 46 -2.32 19.96 -5.47
CA SER A 46 -2.58 19.01 -6.55
C SER A 46 -3.66 18.01 -6.17
N ASN A 47 -4.40 17.53 -7.17
CA ASN A 47 -5.36 16.43 -7.01
C ASN A 47 -4.63 15.07 -7.10
N ILE A 48 -3.75 14.80 -6.15
CA ILE A 48 -2.96 13.56 -6.11
C ILE A 48 -3.40 12.71 -4.91
N THR A 49 -3.62 11.43 -5.18
CA THR A 49 -3.75 10.37 -4.17
C THR A 49 -2.38 9.74 -3.96
N TRP A 50 -1.88 9.79 -2.73
CA TRP A 50 -0.57 9.27 -2.39
C TRP A 50 -0.63 7.87 -1.79
N HIS A 51 0.12 6.95 -2.37
CA HIS A 51 0.20 5.55 -1.97
C HIS A 51 1.57 5.24 -1.36
N PHE A 52 1.58 4.78 -0.11
CA PHE A 52 2.79 4.25 0.50
C PHE A 52 2.94 2.78 0.13
N ILE A 53 4.04 2.47 -0.56
CA ILE A 53 4.36 1.12 -1.05
C ILE A 53 5.73 0.62 -0.56
N GLY A 54 6.34 1.35 0.40
CA GLY A 54 7.62 0.99 1.01
C GLY A 54 7.48 0.18 2.30
N ASN A 55 8.60 -0.18 2.91
CA ASN A 55 8.63 -0.88 4.19
C ASN A 55 8.24 0.05 5.33
N ILE A 56 7.29 -0.38 6.17
CA ILE A 56 6.81 0.39 7.31
C ILE A 56 7.81 0.32 8.45
N GLN A 57 8.33 1.48 8.85
CA GLN A 57 9.14 1.64 10.06
C GLN A 57 8.29 2.25 11.18
N SER A 58 8.35 1.66 12.38
CA SER A 58 7.50 2.09 13.51
C SER A 58 7.64 3.57 13.88
N ASN A 59 8.84 4.17 13.70
CA ASN A 59 9.10 5.59 13.96
C ASN A 59 8.61 6.53 12.84
N LYS A 60 8.23 5.99 11.68
CA LYS A 60 7.72 6.76 10.55
C LYS A 60 6.19 6.75 10.43
N ILE A 61 5.48 5.95 11.23
CA ILE A 61 4.02 5.75 11.14
C ILE A 61 3.26 7.07 11.22
N LYS A 62 3.66 8.00 12.10
CA LYS A 62 3.02 9.33 12.17
C LYS A 62 3.09 10.06 10.82
N LYS A 63 4.26 10.09 10.19
CA LYS A 63 4.43 10.73 8.88
C LYS A 63 3.64 9.98 7.80
N ILE A 64 3.65 8.63 7.82
CA ILE A 64 2.87 7.83 6.87
C ILE A 64 1.39 8.21 6.95
N CYS A 65 0.79 8.20 8.14
CA CYS A 65 -0.62 8.54 8.31
C CYS A 65 -0.94 9.99 7.89
N THR A 66 -0.02 10.92 8.11
CA THR A 66 -0.24 12.33 7.74
C THR A 66 -0.15 12.57 6.23
N LEU A 67 0.76 11.87 5.55
CA LEU A 67 1.13 12.18 4.17
C LEU A 67 0.36 11.34 3.13
N PHE A 68 0.05 10.08 3.45
CA PHE A 68 -0.47 9.13 2.48
C PHE A 68 -1.96 8.83 2.69
N ASP A 69 -2.65 8.52 1.60
CA ASP A 69 -4.06 8.11 1.58
C ASP A 69 -4.21 6.59 1.61
N TRP A 70 -3.18 5.90 1.16
CA TRP A 70 -3.10 4.44 1.10
C TRP A 70 -1.79 3.91 1.67
N VAL A 71 -1.88 2.72 2.31
CA VAL A 71 -0.71 1.93 2.71
C VAL A 71 -0.89 0.50 2.18
N HIS A 72 -0.02 0.08 1.26
CA HIS A 72 -0.14 -1.21 0.58
C HIS A 72 0.62 -2.36 1.25
N THR A 73 1.48 -2.07 2.22
CA THR A 73 2.49 -3.00 2.72
C THR A 73 2.24 -3.45 4.16
N ILE A 74 0.97 -3.62 4.52
CA ILE A 74 0.60 -4.09 5.86
C ILE A 74 0.92 -5.58 6.00
N SER A 75 1.84 -5.92 6.92
CA SER A 75 2.24 -7.29 7.23
C SER A 75 2.54 -7.51 8.72
N SER A 76 2.20 -6.55 9.57
CA SER A 76 2.49 -6.63 11.02
C SER A 76 1.32 -6.08 11.83
N GLU A 77 0.81 -6.88 12.77
CA GLU A 77 -0.24 -6.46 13.70
C GLU A 77 0.17 -5.24 14.52
N LYS A 78 1.46 -5.17 14.92
CA LYS A 78 1.99 -4.02 15.64
C LYS A 78 1.90 -2.74 14.82
N HIS A 79 2.19 -2.82 13.51
CA HIS A 79 2.16 -1.64 12.64
C HIS A 79 0.73 -1.19 12.37
N ILE A 80 -0.18 -2.12 12.04
CA ILE A 80 -1.56 -1.74 11.74
C ILE A 80 -2.29 -1.17 12.95
N LYS A 81 -2.06 -1.70 14.16
CA LYS A 81 -2.61 -1.14 15.41
C LYS A 81 -2.13 0.31 15.61
N LYS A 82 -0.84 0.58 15.43
CA LYS A 82 -0.30 1.94 15.51
C LYS A 82 -0.84 2.88 14.42
N ILE A 83 -1.04 2.37 13.21
CA ILE A 83 -1.66 3.15 12.12
C ILE A 83 -3.11 3.48 12.48
N SER A 84 -3.88 2.54 13.01
CA SER A 84 -5.24 2.75 13.49
C SER A 84 -5.31 3.85 14.57
N GLU A 85 -4.49 3.75 15.61
CA GLU A 85 -4.41 4.74 16.68
C GLU A 85 -3.99 6.13 16.18
N MET A 86 -2.98 6.19 15.31
CA MET A 86 -2.51 7.45 14.74
C MET A 86 -3.56 8.06 13.81
N SER A 87 -4.19 7.28 12.96
CA SER A 87 -5.25 7.74 12.06
C SER A 87 -6.43 8.30 12.83
N LYS A 88 -6.81 7.65 13.94
CA LYS A 88 -7.82 8.15 14.87
C LYS A 88 -7.42 9.51 15.46
N SER A 89 -6.16 9.67 15.89
CA SER A 89 -5.67 10.91 16.51
C SER A 89 -5.68 12.13 15.59
N ILE A 90 -5.62 11.90 14.28
CA ILE A 90 -5.65 12.96 13.25
C ILE A 90 -7.00 13.00 12.49
N ASN A 91 -8.00 12.28 12.97
CA ASN A 91 -9.34 12.19 12.38
C ASN A 91 -9.32 11.80 10.87
N LYS A 92 -8.49 10.81 10.52
CA LYS A 92 -8.33 10.28 9.16
C LYS A 92 -8.72 8.82 9.11
N VAL A 93 -9.25 8.35 7.99
CA VAL A 93 -9.41 6.91 7.69
C VAL A 93 -8.33 6.50 6.69
N MET A 94 -7.53 5.51 7.04
CA MET A 94 -6.45 5.02 6.19
C MET A 94 -6.91 3.83 5.35
N ASN A 95 -6.79 3.92 4.03
CA ASN A 95 -6.98 2.76 3.15
C ASN A 95 -5.75 1.86 3.21
N VAL A 96 -5.96 0.56 3.41
CA VAL A 96 -4.85 -0.38 3.57
C VAL A 96 -5.03 -1.65 2.74
N CYS A 97 -3.90 -2.21 2.28
CA CYS A 97 -3.84 -3.56 1.72
C CYS A 97 -2.92 -4.42 2.59
N ILE A 98 -3.28 -5.70 2.74
CA ILE A 98 -2.41 -6.70 3.37
C ILE A 98 -1.40 -7.17 2.34
N GLN A 99 -0.12 -7.07 2.67
CA GLN A 99 0.94 -7.60 1.81
C GLN A 99 1.12 -9.09 2.05
N ILE A 100 0.98 -9.86 0.97
CA ILE A 100 1.17 -11.32 0.95
C ILE A 100 2.47 -11.66 0.23
N ASN A 101 3.33 -12.43 0.88
CA ASN A 101 4.49 -13.05 0.28
C ASN A 101 4.05 -14.34 -0.45
N ILE A 102 3.45 -14.16 -1.62
CA ILE A 102 2.77 -15.23 -2.36
C ILE A 102 3.72 -16.34 -2.82
N ASP A 103 4.99 -16.03 -2.98
CA ASP A 103 6.01 -16.93 -3.50
C ASP A 103 6.93 -17.47 -2.38
N ASN A 104 6.66 -17.14 -1.11
CA ASN A 104 7.48 -17.50 0.05
C ASN A 104 8.97 -17.15 -0.13
N GLU A 105 9.26 -16.03 -0.76
CA GLU A 105 10.61 -15.53 -0.95
C GLU A 105 11.14 -14.89 0.33
N GLN A 106 12.24 -15.42 0.89
CA GLN A 106 12.78 -14.97 2.20
C GLN A 106 13.23 -13.51 2.23
N THR A 107 13.59 -12.94 1.08
CA THR A 107 14.07 -11.56 0.98
C THR A 107 12.95 -10.52 0.87
N LYS A 108 11.71 -10.96 0.63
CA LYS A 108 10.56 -10.08 0.46
C LYS A 108 9.68 -10.03 1.70
N GLY A 109 9.15 -8.83 1.97
CA GLY A 109 8.16 -8.64 3.03
C GLY A 109 6.80 -9.24 2.67
N GLY A 110 5.93 -9.26 3.66
CA GLY A 110 4.58 -9.81 3.54
C GLY A 110 4.38 -10.97 4.51
N ILE A 111 3.13 -11.29 4.79
CA ILE A 111 2.75 -12.50 5.52
C ILE A 111 2.61 -13.67 4.54
N THR A 112 2.72 -14.89 5.04
CA THR A 112 2.46 -16.08 4.21
C THR A 112 0.97 -16.31 3.98
N LEU A 113 0.63 -17.20 3.04
CA LEU A 113 -0.77 -17.61 2.82
C LEU A 113 -1.39 -18.25 4.05
N GLU A 114 -0.60 -19.07 4.78
CA GLU A 114 -1.04 -19.75 5.99
C GLU A 114 -1.35 -18.78 7.14
N GLU A 115 -0.64 -17.65 7.18
CA GLU A 115 -0.85 -16.61 8.21
C GLU A 115 -2.04 -15.72 7.90
N TYR A 116 -2.53 -15.70 6.66
CA TYR A 116 -3.50 -14.72 6.19
C TYR A 116 -4.79 -14.70 7.02
N GLU A 117 -5.42 -15.84 7.26
CA GLU A 117 -6.71 -15.90 7.97
C GLU A 117 -6.59 -15.36 9.41
N LYS A 118 -5.54 -15.76 10.10
CA LYS A 118 -5.26 -15.28 11.45
C LYS A 118 -5.00 -13.78 11.45
N PHE A 119 -4.16 -13.33 10.52
CA PHE A 119 -3.80 -11.92 10.40
C PHE A 119 -5.03 -11.06 10.04
N SER A 120 -5.79 -11.46 9.04
CA SER A 120 -7.01 -10.78 8.61
C SER A 120 -8.02 -10.65 9.75
N SER A 121 -8.21 -11.72 10.53
CA SER A 121 -9.08 -11.71 11.70
C SER A 121 -8.61 -10.74 12.79
N SER A 122 -7.30 -10.52 12.94
CA SER A 122 -6.74 -9.58 13.92
C SER A 122 -7.02 -8.10 13.57
N LEU A 123 -7.46 -7.81 12.34
CA LEU A 123 -7.81 -6.47 11.90
C LEU A 123 -9.27 -6.10 12.22
N HIS A 124 -10.10 -7.06 12.58
CA HIS A 124 -11.49 -6.80 12.93
C HIS A 124 -11.58 -5.87 14.15
N GLY A 125 -12.42 -4.86 14.04
CA GLY A 125 -12.63 -3.88 15.12
C GLY A 125 -11.60 -2.75 15.19
N LEU A 126 -10.57 -2.73 14.34
CA LEU A 126 -9.68 -1.59 14.23
C LEU A 126 -10.44 -0.39 13.66
N GLN A 127 -10.39 0.72 14.38
CA GLN A 127 -11.04 1.96 13.96
C GLN A 127 -10.13 2.76 13.03
N ASN A 128 -10.73 3.59 12.18
CA ASN A 128 -9.99 4.48 11.26
C ASN A 128 -9.06 3.74 10.26
N ILE A 129 -9.37 2.47 10.01
CA ILE A 129 -8.75 1.63 8.98
C ILE A 129 -9.86 1.14 8.04
N ASN A 130 -9.60 1.29 6.76
CA ASN A 130 -10.43 0.72 5.70
C ASN A 130 -9.61 -0.36 5.00
N LEU A 131 -9.84 -1.63 5.35
CA LEU A 131 -9.19 -2.75 4.66
C LEU A 131 -9.80 -2.90 3.27
N ARG A 132 -9.04 -2.50 2.25
CA ARG A 132 -9.48 -2.47 0.86
C ARG A 132 -9.10 -3.73 0.09
N GLY A 133 -7.96 -4.35 0.43
CA GLY A 133 -7.53 -5.45 -0.40
C GLY A 133 -6.22 -6.10 -0.01
N LEU A 134 -5.67 -6.78 -1.01
CA LEU A 134 -4.42 -7.52 -0.92
C LEU A 134 -3.37 -6.89 -1.83
N MET A 135 -2.10 -7.05 -1.46
CA MET A 135 -0.97 -6.58 -2.25
C MET A 135 0.08 -7.69 -2.35
N THR A 136 0.70 -7.83 -3.49
CA THR A 136 1.87 -8.70 -3.65
C THR A 136 2.90 -8.12 -4.60
N ILE A 137 4.17 -8.47 -4.33
CA ILE A 137 5.30 -8.25 -5.24
C ILE A 137 5.84 -9.65 -5.57
N PRO A 138 5.62 -10.16 -6.80
CA PRO A 138 6.07 -11.50 -7.17
C PRO A 138 7.59 -11.59 -7.24
N ARG A 139 8.09 -12.79 -7.28
CA ARG A 139 9.51 -13.06 -7.56
C ARG A 139 9.87 -12.59 -8.97
N SER A 140 11.10 -12.09 -9.12
CA SER A 140 11.59 -11.61 -10.41
C SER A 140 12.15 -12.72 -11.32
N ASP A 141 12.42 -13.89 -10.75
CA ASP A 141 13.02 -15.04 -11.43
C ASP A 141 12.01 -16.08 -11.93
N ILE A 142 10.71 -15.84 -11.71
CA ILE A 142 9.62 -16.67 -12.22
C ILE A 142 8.59 -15.79 -12.97
N PRO A 143 7.79 -16.37 -13.88
CA PRO A 143 6.69 -15.65 -14.52
C PRO A 143 5.69 -15.13 -13.47
N SER A 144 5.40 -13.85 -13.52
CA SER A 144 4.52 -13.18 -12.53
C SER A 144 3.05 -13.62 -12.65
N GLU A 145 2.66 -14.18 -13.77
CA GLU A 145 1.30 -14.62 -14.06
C GLU A 145 0.79 -15.65 -13.05
N GLU A 146 1.62 -16.64 -12.68
CA GLU A 146 1.25 -17.65 -11.68
C GLU A 146 1.05 -17.05 -10.30
N SER A 147 1.95 -16.15 -9.89
CA SER A 147 1.84 -15.43 -8.60
C SER A 147 0.60 -14.56 -8.56
N PHE A 148 0.31 -13.85 -9.65
CA PHE A 148 -0.89 -13.03 -9.75
C PHE A 148 -2.18 -13.85 -9.80
N ALA A 149 -2.18 -15.02 -10.47
CA ALA A 149 -3.32 -15.93 -10.46
C ALA A 149 -3.63 -16.42 -9.04
N ARG A 150 -2.62 -16.90 -8.29
CA ARG A 150 -2.78 -17.31 -6.88
C ARG A 150 -3.28 -16.17 -5.99
N MET A 151 -2.76 -14.96 -6.19
CA MET A 151 -3.25 -13.77 -5.47
C MET A 151 -4.71 -13.47 -5.79
N TYR A 152 -5.09 -13.60 -7.06
CA TYR A 152 -6.46 -13.38 -7.49
C TYR A 152 -7.42 -14.41 -6.88
N ASP A 153 -7.00 -15.68 -6.80
CA ASP A 153 -7.80 -16.73 -6.17
C ASP A 153 -8.00 -16.48 -4.66
N LEU A 154 -6.98 -16.00 -3.97
CA LEU A 154 -7.12 -15.57 -2.58
C LEU A 154 -8.09 -14.38 -2.45
N TYR A 155 -7.94 -13.37 -3.30
CA TYR A 155 -8.81 -12.19 -3.33
C TYR A 155 -10.28 -12.57 -3.55
N LYS A 156 -10.56 -13.48 -4.48
CA LYS A 156 -11.94 -13.92 -4.77
C LYS A 156 -12.64 -14.63 -3.61
N LYS A 157 -11.90 -15.20 -2.68
CA LYS A 157 -12.46 -15.83 -1.47
C LYS A 157 -12.91 -14.80 -0.42
N ASN A 158 -12.63 -13.52 -0.63
CA ASN A 158 -12.86 -12.44 0.33
C ASN A 158 -13.74 -11.37 -0.29
N ASP A 159 -15.05 -11.60 -0.30
CA ASP A 159 -16.05 -10.74 -0.97
C ASP A 159 -16.10 -9.29 -0.47
N TYR A 160 -15.57 -9.04 0.73
CA TYR A 160 -15.49 -7.71 1.33
C TYR A 160 -14.32 -6.87 0.82
N LEU A 161 -13.39 -7.46 0.06
CA LEU A 161 -12.27 -6.75 -0.53
C LEU A 161 -12.61 -6.23 -1.92
N ASP A 162 -12.15 -5.04 -2.24
CA ASP A 162 -12.41 -4.38 -3.53
C ASP A 162 -11.15 -4.07 -4.34
N THR A 163 -9.97 -4.28 -3.75
CA THR A 163 -8.70 -3.89 -4.34
C THR A 163 -7.71 -5.04 -4.39
N LEU A 164 -7.04 -5.18 -5.53
CA LEU A 164 -5.90 -6.06 -5.70
C LEU A 164 -4.72 -5.25 -6.24
N SER A 165 -3.70 -5.03 -5.39
CA SER A 165 -2.51 -4.27 -5.72
C SER A 165 -1.40 -5.22 -6.16
N MET A 166 -1.06 -5.17 -7.43
CA MET A 166 -0.07 -6.06 -8.04
C MET A 166 0.84 -5.25 -8.94
N GLY A 167 2.11 -5.58 -8.97
CA GLY A 167 3.06 -4.91 -9.84
C GLY A 167 4.49 -5.18 -9.41
N MET A 168 5.41 -4.73 -10.26
CA MET A 168 6.84 -4.72 -10.00
C MET A 168 7.33 -3.28 -10.08
N SER A 169 8.13 -2.89 -9.11
CA SER A 169 8.80 -1.57 -9.09
C SER A 169 10.30 -1.72 -9.01
#